data_8a1615d9a47009dae3c2dce45a9f8c40
#
_entry.id   8a1615d9a47009dae3c2dce45a9f8c40
#
_cell.length_a   1.000
_cell.length_b   1.000
_cell.length_c   1.000
_cell.angle_alpha   90.00
_cell.angle_beta   90.00
_cell.angle_gamma   90.00
#
_symmetry.space_group_name_H-M   'P 1'
#
loop_
_entity.id
_entity.type
_entity.pdbx_description
1 polymer ?
#
loop_
_entity_poly.entity_id
_entity_poly.type
_entity_poly.pdbx_seq_one_letter_code
_entity_poly.pdbx_strand_id
1 'polypeptide(L)'
;TEAVVHRLPDLRSVESFINKKVPVVVSVAFKKGELSGAPISSTPGHLLVVRGFTKTGQVIVNDPAGKTNSQVRRIYDRAQFERAWLRGSGGIAYVIAPTSMGLTF
;
A
#
# COMPACT_ATOMS: atom_id res chain seq x y z
N THR A 1 -7.96 -15.84 -10.21
CA THR A 1 -7.48 -14.61 -9.58
C THR A 1 -7.42 -13.51 -10.62
N GLU A 2 -7.99 -12.37 -10.30
CA GLU A 2 -8.00 -11.22 -11.16
C GLU A 2 -7.32 -10.03 -10.47
N ALA A 3 -6.63 -9.22 -11.26
CA ALA A 3 -6.09 -7.94 -10.80
C ALA A 3 -6.84 -6.82 -11.51
N VAL A 4 -7.41 -5.92 -10.73
CA VAL A 4 -8.13 -4.75 -11.25
C VAL A 4 -7.41 -3.49 -10.78
N VAL A 5 -7.15 -2.59 -11.73
CA VAL A 5 -6.49 -1.32 -11.43
C VAL A 5 -7.53 -0.28 -11.06
N HIS A 6 -7.34 0.35 -9.92
CA HIS A 6 -8.20 1.42 -9.42
C HIS A 6 -7.37 2.66 -9.11
N ARG A 7 -8.02 3.80 -9.21
CA ARG A 7 -7.49 5.05 -8.67
C ARG A 7 -8.36 5.40 -7.47
N LEU A 8 -7.82 5.21 -6.27
CA LEU A 8 -8.56 5.38 -5.03
C LEU A 8 -8.27 6.75 -4.42
N PRO A 9 -9.26 7.38 -3.78
CA PRO A 9 -9.10 8.75 -3.27
C PRO A 9 -8.37 8.85 -1.94
N ASP A 10 -8.36 7.77 -1.13
CA ASP A 10 -7.79 7.80 0.21
C ASP A 10 -7.55 6.38 0.74
N LEU A 11 -6.88 6.30 1.90
CA LEU A 11 -6.61 5.03 2.55
C LEU A 11 -7.86 4.35 3.13
N ARG A 12 -8.94 5.08 3.35
CA ARG A 12 -10.21 4.45 3.78
C ARG A 12 -10.71 3.48 2.73
N SER A 13 -10.53 3.82 1.46
CA SER A 13 -10.87 2.92 0.35
C SER A 13 -10.04 1.64 0.40
N VAL A 14 -8.74 1.76 0.71
CA VAL A 14 -7.86 0.61 0.89
C VAL A 14 -8.30 -0.24 2.07
N GLU A 15 -8.65 0.38 3.20
CA GLU A 15 -9.14 -0.33 4.38
C GLU A 15 -10.38 -1.17 4.07
N SER A 16 -11.25 -0.67 3.21
CA SER A 16 -12.45 -1.38 2.78
C SER A 16 -12.10 -2.73 2.13
N PHE A 17 -11.08 -2.76 1.26
CA PHE A 17 -10.62 -4.01 0.65
C PHE A 17 -9.94 -4.91 1.67
N ILE A 18 -9.10 -4.34 2.54
CA ILE A 18 -8.39 -5.11 3.57
C ILE A 18 -9.38 -5.79 4.52
N ASN A 19 -10.48 -5.13 4.87
CA ASN A 19 -11.52 -5.71 5.72
C ASN A 19 -12.20 -6.92 5.06
N LYS A 20 -12.18 -6.98 3.74
CA LYS A 20 -12.68 -8.13 2.97
C LYS A 20 -11.59 -9.17 2.75
N LYS A 21 -10.43 -9.00 3.37
CA LYS A 21 -9.25 -9.86 3.22
C LYS A 21 -8.71 -9.90 1.79
N VAL A 22 -8.84 -8.78 1.09
CA VAL A 22 -8.33 -8.60 -0.28
C VAL A 22 -7.05 -7.78 -0.21
N PRO A 23 -5.91 -8.34 -0.62
CA PRO A 23 -4.66 -7.58 -0.62
C PRO A 23 -4.69 -6.48 -1.69
N VAL A 24 -4.04 -5.36 -1.38
CA VAL A 24 -3.97 -4.21 -2.27
C VAL A 24 -2.52 -3.84 -2.50
N VAL A 25 -2.10 -3.80 -3.76
CA VAL A 25 -0.76 -3.35 -4.14
C VAL A 25 -0.86 -1.89 -4.55
N VAL A 26 -0.06 -1.05 -3.93
CA VAL A 26 -0.09 0.39 -4.21
C VAL A 26 1.24 0.86 -4.77
N SER A 27 1.19 1.87 -5.63
CA SER A 27 2.38 2.50 -6.21
C SER A 27 2.65 3.80 -5.48
N VAL A 28 3.83 3.90 -4.86
CA VAL A 28 4.24 5.09 -4.10
C VAL A 28 5.46 5.72 -4.72
N ALA A 29 5.64 7.01 -4.48
CA ALA A 29 6.87 7.73 -4.82
C ALA A 29 7.17 8.70 -3.68
N PHE A 30 8.44 8.83 -3.31
CA PHE A 30 8.84 9.71 -2.22
C PHE A 30 10.29 10.11 -2.35
N LYS A 31 10.61 11.23 -1.73
CA LYS A 31 11.96 11.75 -1.58
C LYS A 31 12.48 11.45 -0.19
N LYS A 32 13.78 11.63 0.01
CA LYS A 32 14.43 11.40 1.31
C LYS A 32 13.67 12.12 2.43
N GLY A 33 13.34 11.37 3.48
CA GLY A 33 12.65 11.90 4.66
C GLY A 33 11.13 11.94 4.56
N GLU A 34 10.56 11.67 3.39
CA GLU A 34 9.10 11.73 3.21
C GLU A 34 8.38 10.48 3.72
N LEU A 35 9.09 9.35 3.78
CA LEU A 35 8.51 8.10 4.29
C LEU A 35 9.47 7.47 5.30
N SER A 36 9.24 7.74 6.57
CA SER A 36 10.09 7.26 7.66
C SER A 36 10.06 5.74 7.77
N GLY A 37 11.23 5.14 7.93
CA GLY A 37 11.35 3.70 8.11
C GLY A 37 11.41 2.91 6.81
N ALA A 38 11.37 3.56 5.66
CA ALA A 38 11.47 2.86 4.38
C ALA A 38 12.89 2.28 4.18
N PRO A 39 13.01 1.06 3.63
CA PRO A 39 14.33 0.46 3.39
C PRO A 39 15.11 1.14 2.27
N ILE A 40 14.44 1.92 1.43
CA ILE A 40 15.07 2.76 0.42
C ILE A 40 14.83 4.22 0.77
N SER A 41 15.79 5.10 0.48
CA SER A 41 15.71 6.51 0.91
C SER A 41 14.79 7.34 0.01
N SER A 42 14.67 6.99 -1.26
CA SER A 42 13.82 7.69 -2.22
C SER A 42 13.52 6.79 -3.41
N THR A 43 12.42 7.07 -4.09
CA THR A 43 12.08 6.35 -5.31
C THR A 43 11.10 7.18 -6.15
N PRO A 44 11.24 7.16 -7.49
CA PRO A 44 10.24 7.75 -8.38
C PRO A 44 9.03 6.84 -8.57
N GLY A 45 9.09 5.58 -8.15
CA GLY A 45 7.99 4.63 -8.22
C GLY A 45 8.36 3.31 -7.59
N HIS A 46 7.53 2.82 -6.68
CA HIS A 46 7.79 1.58 -5.96
C HIS A 46 6.47 0.93 -5.56
N LEU A 47 6.38 -0.38 -5.73
CA LEU A 47 5.17 -1.13 -5.40
C LEU A 47 5.28 -1.73 -4.00
N LEU A 48 4.24 -1.52 -3.21
CA LEU A 48 4.13 -2.05 -1.85
C LEU A 48 2.82 -2.80 -1.70
N VAL A 49 2.83 -3.90 -0.96
CA VAL A 49 1.62 -4.66 -0.67
C VAL A 49 1.08 -4.21 0.70
N VAL A 50 -0.09 -3.60 0.70
CA VAL A 50 -0.77 -3.25 1.96
C VAL A 50 -1.43 -4.50 2.51
N ARG A 51 -1.09 -4.85 3.74
CA ARG A 51 -1.59 -6.04 4.41
C ARG A 51 -2.61 -5.77 5.49
N GLY A 52 -2.57 -4.59 6.08
CA GLY A 52 -3.47 -4.27 7.17
C GLY A 52 -3.20 -2.89 7.74
N PHE A 53 -3.86 -2.61 8.84
CA PHE A 53 -3.73 -1.35 9.56
C PHE A 53 -3.64 -1.65 11.05
N THR A 54 -2.88 -0.86 11.79
CA THR A 54 -2.83 -0.95 13.24
C THR A 54 -4.09 -0.34 13.85
N LYS A 55 -4.26 -0.51 15.16
CA LYS A 55 -5.39 0.10 15.87
C LYS A 55 -5.41 1.62 15.78
N THR A 56 -4.23 2.24 15.60
CA THR A 56 -4.09 3.69 15.46
C THR A 56 -4.12 4.15 14.00
N GLY A 57 -4.37 3.23 13.06
CA GLY A 57 -4.50 3.57 11.65
C GLY A 57 -3.20 3.62 10.86
N GLN A 58 -2.09 3.19 11.44
CA GLN A 58 -0.83 3.07 10.73
C GLN A 58 -0.91 1.95 9.69
N VAL A 59 -0.13 2.06 8.63
CA VAL A 59 -0.22 1.14 7.49
C VAL A 59 0.80 0.02 7.62
N ILE A 60 0.31 -1.22 7.59
CA ILE A 60 1.16 -2.41 7.62
C ILE A 60 1.34 -2.89 6.19
N VAL A 61 2.60 -2.94 5.74
CA VAL A 61 2.93 -3.32 4.37
C VAL A 61 3.99 -4.40 4.32
N ASN A 62 4.06 -5.09 3.19
CA ASN A 62 5.24 -5.85 2.79
C ASN A 62 5.96 -5.05 1.71
N ASP A 63 7.24 -4.77 1.97
CA ASP A 63 8.09 -4.01 1.05
C ASP A 63 9.11 -4.97 0.42
N PRO A 64 9.03 -5.21 -0.91
CA PRO A 64 9.97 -6.12 -1.57
C PRO A 64 11.41 -5.61 -1.59
N ALA A 65 11.64 -4.32 -1.32
CA ALA A 65 13.00 -3.78 -1.21
C ALA A 65 13.69 -4.16 0.10
N GLY A 66 12.96 -4.72 1.07
CA GLY A 66 13.57 -5.20 2.31
C GLY A 66 14.44 -6.43 2.07
N LYS A 67 15.62 -6.46 2.71
CA LYS A 67 16.61 -7.53 2.51
C LYS A 67 16.43 -8.69 3.49
N THR A 68 15.72 -8.49 4.58
CA THR A 68 15.44 -9.49 5.60
C THR A 68 13.94 -9.53 5.88
N ASN A 69 13.47 -10.60 6.53
CA ASN A 69 12.05 -10.71 6.87
C ASN A 69 11.56 -9.52 7.70
N SER A 70 12.40 -9.02 8.62
CA SER A 70 12.04 -7.86 9.44
C SER A 70 12.01 -6.55 8.65
N GLN A 71 12.75 -6.48 7.54
CA GLN A 71 12.75 -5.31 6.66
C GLN A 71 11.62 -5.36 5.62
N VAL A 72 11.18 -6.54 5.25
CA VAL A 72 10.07 -6.71 4.30
C VAL A 72 8.78 -6.24 4.93
N ARG A 73 8.51 -6.65 6.18
CA ARG A 73 7.32 -6.19 6.90
C ARG A 73 7.58 -4.86 7.57
N ARG A 74 6.85 -3.84 7.15
CA ARG A 74 7.03 -2.48 7.66
C ARG A 74 5.71 -1.90 8.12
N ILE A 75 5.79 -0.97 9.07
CA ILE A 75 4.66 -0.18 9.54
C ILE A 75 5.00 1.29 9.28
N TYR A 76 4.14 1.96 8.52
CA TYR A 76 4.35 3.34 8.12
C TYR A 76 3.30 4.27 8.73
N ASP A 77 3.72 5.50 9.03
CA ASP A 77 2.81 6.56 9.42
C ASP A 77 1.74 6.76 8.34
N ARG A 78 0.48 6.82 8.75
CA ARG A 78 -0.66 6.89 7.84
C ARG A 78 -0.58 8.11 6.92
N ALA A 79 -0.29 9.28 7.47
CA ALA A 79 -0.26 10.52 6.68
C ALA A 79 0.90 10.53 5.68
N GLN A 80 2.09 10.07 6.10
CA GLN A 80 3.24 9.98 5.21
C GLN A 80 2.99 8.98 4.08
N PHE A 81 2.43 7.83 4.40
CA PHE A 81 2.15 6.79 3.42
C PHE A 81 1.09 7.26 2.42
N GLU A 82 0.00 7.83 2.91
CA GLU A 82 -1.06 8.34 2.05
C GLU A 82 -0.52 9.40 1.08
N ARG A 83 0.31 10.30 1.57
CA ARG A 83 0.94 11.33 0.74
C ARG A 83 1.84 10.74 -0.33
N ALA A 84 2.70 9.77 0.04
CA ALA A 84 3.58 9.10 -0.90
C ALA A 84 2.80 8.37 -2.00
N TRP A 85 1.67 7.80 -1.65
CA TRP A 85 0.79 7.10 -2.58
C TRP A 85 0.00 8.06 -3.47
N LEU A 86 -0.68 9.04 -2.89
CA LEU A 86 -1.51 9.98 -3.65
C LEU A 86 -0.69 10.90 -4.54
N ARG A 87 0.43 11.42 -4.04
CA ARG A 87 1.34 12.24 -4.84
C ARG A 87 2.12 11.41 -5.85
N GLY A 88 2.52 10.21 -5.46
CA GLY A 88 3.37 9.37 -6.28
C GLY A 88 2.67 8.82 -7.51
N SER A 89 1.45 8.33 -7.36
CA SER A 89 0.74 7.68 -8.46
C SER A 89 -0.69 8.20 -8.64
N GLY A 90 -1.13 9.14 -7.81
CA GLY A 90 -2.52 9.60 -7.83
C GLY A 90 -3.49 8.59 -7.26
N GLY A 91 -3.04 7.72 -6.35
CA GLY A 91 -3.88 6.73 -5.71
C GLY A 91 -4.04 5.42 -6.50
N ILE A 92 -3.08 5.11 -7.38
CA ILE A 92 -3.13 3.85 -8.15
C ILE A 92 -3.02 2.66 -7.22
N ALA A 93 -3.96 1.74 -7.34
CA ALA A 93 -4.02 0.51 -6.56
C ALA A 93 -4.37 -0.66 -7.47
N TYR A 94 -3.69 -1.77 -7.24
CA TYR A 94 -3.98 -3.05 -7.90
C TYR A 94 -4.66 -3.93 -6.87
N VAL A 95 -5.94 -4.17 -7.08
CA VAL A 95 -6.74 -5.01 -6.18
C VAL A 95 -6.73 -6.42 -6.74
N ILE A 96 -6.19 -7.36 -5.97
CA ILE A 96 -6.01 -8.74 -6.40
C ILE A 96 -6.97 -9.61 -5.61
N ALA A 97 -7.93 -10.23 -6.30
CA ALA A 97 -8.92 -11.07 -5.65
C ALA A 97 -9.22 -12.30 -6.51
N PRO A 98 -9.57 -13.43 -5.87
CA PRO A 98 -10.11 -14.56 -6.61
C PRO A 98 -11.42 -14.17 -7.28
N THR A 99 -11.61 -14.60 -8.53
CA THR A 99 -12.87 -14.35 -9.27
C THR A 99 -14.07 -14.89 -8.50
N SER A 100 -13.89 -15.99 -7.79
CA SER A 100 -14.94 -16.63 -7.00
C SER A 100 -15.45 -15.79 -5.82
N MET A 101 -14.74 -14.72 -5.44
CA MET A 101 -15.20 -13.83 -4.36
C MET A 101 -16.34 -12.91 -4.79
N GLY A 102 -16.59 -12.78 -6.09
CA GLY A 102 -17.67 -11.96 -6.59
C GLY A 102 -17.57 -10.49 -6.24
N LEU A 103 -16.34 -9.97 -6.11
CA LEU A 103 -16.13 -8.57 -5.74
C LEU A 103 -16.55 -7.65 -6.88
N THR A 104 -17.26 -6.57 -6.52
CA THR A 104 -17.69 -5.53 -7.44
C THR A 104 -16.89 -4.26 -7.14
N PHE A 105 -16.41 -3.63 -8.18
CA PHE A 105 -15.59 -2.43 -8.07
C PHE A 105 -16.25 -1.25 -8.75
#